data_4d6dc87c7d04289f9e53c08081c25c41
#
_entry.id   4d6dc87c7d04289f9e53c08081c25c41
#
_cell.length_a   1.000
_cell.length_b   1.000
_cell.length_c   1.000
_cell.angle_alpha   90.00
_cell.angle_beta   90.00
_cell.angle_gamma   90.00
#
_symmetry.space_group_name_H-M   'P 1'
#
loop_
_entity.id
_entity.type
_entity.pdbx_description
1 polymer ?
#
loop_
_entity_poly.entity_id
_entity_poly.type
_entity_poly.pdbx_seq_one_letter_code
_entity_poly.pdbx_strand_id
1 'polypeptide(L)'
;MGLTLRILFSVVMIMGGCALAQPPLSRAAPAPSVHETEQAKSATPQPASPQPSEGEFFNANGTKASLSDVLALAKSSDYILIGETHNVTCDHIVQAKLIAALAESDIRFTVGMEMFSLDKQPQLDAVNAGIISQAEFPEKVDWKNAWGFPYPLYEPIIEKIYAHKIEIYALNFPFEIARKIGDVGVEDLTPEERQYLPENPIPAMKEQEEELAKIHDHHVELMTKDKKNPKAAEVAKKSLAHYRKRFFLIQSMWDTGMAEQAVAIRKKTNIPMVILSGTGHVEHGWGIAYRLSKLDPEAKVLLIVPWRDTKPLVAEKGHVQFYCPLTKQSRLGFTLRMESDGATILKLEDSSVAYKAGFHVGDKIIKVGGMDVDSMMTLHRAGVKAAKEGTDMVFTIIRGGKEESISMPVPEHAHSS
;
A
#
# COMPACT_ATOMS: atom_id res chain seq x y z
N MET A 1 -8.06 28.87 -5.78
CA MET A 1 -8.26 28.03 -4.61
C MET A 1 -8.66 26.59 -4.97
N GLY A 2 -9.37 26.32 -6.05
CA GLY A 2 -9.84 24.97 -6.38
C GLY A 2 -8.80 23.95 -6.89
N LEU A 3 -7.68 24.37 -7.45
CA LEU A 3 -6.70 23.45 -8.08
C LEU A 3 -5.77 22.79 -7.07
N THR A 4 -5.38 23.49 -6.02
CA THR A 4 -4.48 22.99 -4.96
C THR A 4 -5.14 21.89 -4.10
N LEU A 5 -6.47 21.96 -3.99
CA LEU A 5 -7.28 21.07 -3.20
C LEU A 5 -7.50 19.70 -3.88
N ARG A 6 -7.65 19.69 -5.21
CA ARG A 6 -7.82 18.47 -6.01
C ARG A 6 -6.60 17.53 -5.93
N ILE A 7 -5.42 18.11 -5.77
CA ILE A 7 -4.16 17.34 -5.66
C ILE A 7 -4.06 16.62 -4.30
N LEU A 8 -4.57 17.20 -3.22
CA LEU A 8 -4.50 16.59 -1.87
C LEU A 8 -5.29 15.27 -1.81
N PHE A 9 -6.47 15.22 -2.40
CA PHE A 9 -7.33 14.04 -2.37
C PHE A 9 -6.86 12.91 -3.29
N SER A 10 -6.33 13.24 -4.47
CA SER A 10 -5.73 12.24 -5.36
C SER A 10 -4.50 11.59 -4.74
N VAL A 11 -3.75 12.32 -3.91
CA VAL A 11 -2.57 11.82 -3.21
C VAL A 11 -2.95 10.94 -2.02
N VAL A 12 -4.08 11.19 -1.34
CA VAL A 12 -4.57 10.34 -0.23
C VAL A 12 -4.96 8.94 -0.70
N MET A 13 -5.58 8.82 -1.90
CA MET A 13 -5.87 7.51 -2.52
C MET A 13 -4.59 6.75 -2.92
N ILE A 14 -3.54 7.47 -3.35
CA ILE A 14 -2.27 6.86 -3.77
C ILE A 14 -1.45 6.34 -2.58
N MET A 15 -1.72 6.84 -1.36
CA MET A 15 -0.87 6.64 -0.19
C MET A 15 -1.37 5.60 0.83
N GLY A 16 -2.46 4.88 0.58
CA GLY A 16 -2.79 3.66 1.34
C GLY A 16 -1.70 2.58 1.29
N GLY A 17 -0.59 2.86 0.64
CA GLY A 17 0.54 1.97 0.44
C GLY A 17 1.94 2.59 0.58
N CYS A 18 2.10 3.83 1.03
CA CYS A 18 3.42 4.36 1.36
C CYS A 18 3.77 4.05 2.81
N ALA A 19 4.44 2.93 3.04
CA ALA A 19 5.22 2.73 4.25
C ALA A 19 6.31 3.82 4.29
N LEU A 20 6.14 4.80 5.19
CA LEU A 20 7.13 5.84 5.42
C LEU A 20 8.39 5.19 6.02
N ALA A 21 9.51 5.27 5.33
CA ALA A 21 10.80 5.00 5.94
C ALA A 21 10.99 6.00 7.09
N GLN A 22 11.04 5.51 8.32
CA GLN A 22 11.38 6.35 9.46
C GLN A 22 12.85 6.77 9.34
N PRO A 23 13.20 8.04 9.64
CA PRO A 23 14.60 8.42 9.74
C PRO A 23 15.26 7.65 10.91
N PRO A 24 16.54 7.29 10.81
CA PRO A 24 17.24 6.61 11.88
C PRO A 24 17.23 7.49 13.13
N LEU A 25 16.87 6.93 14.28
CA LEU A 25 16.95 7.58 15.57
C LEU A 25 18.40 8.02 15.81
N SER A 26 18.61 9.33 15.90
CA SER A 26 19.90 9.95 16.27
C SER A 26 20.28 9.43 17.66
N ARG A 27 21.27 8.54 17.73
CA ARG A 27 21.94 8.20 18.97
C ARG A 27 22.81 9.38 19.39
N ALA A 28 22.50 9.98 20.51
CA ALA A 28 23.40 10.91 21.20
C ALA A 28 24.72 10.21 21.49
N ALA A 29 25.83 10.84 21.12
CA ALA A 29 27.18 10.36 21.38
C ALA A 29 27.49 10.47 22.88
N PRO A 30 28.06 9.44 23.52
CA PRO A 30 28.73 9.61 24.82
C PRO A 30 30.14 10.13 24.63
N ALA A 31 30.59 10.94 25.60
CA ALA A 31 31.90 11.54 25.66
C ALA A 31 33.07 10.52 25.78
N PRO A 32 34.28 10.86 25.38
CA PRO A 32 35.37 9.91 25.27
C PRO A 32 35.99 9.57 26.65
N SER A 33 36.14 8.28 26.93
CA SER A 33 37.04 7.77 27.96
C SER A 33 38.21 7.02 27.32
N VAL A 34 39.35 7.16 27.94
CA VAL A 34 40.70 6.87 27.47
C VAL A 34 41.07 5.41 27.66
N HIS A 35 41.83 4.89 26.68
CA HIS A 35 42.69 3.70 26.66
C HIS A 35 42.12 2.30 27.05
N GLU A 36 42.08 1.43 26.03
CA GLU A 36 42.91 0.21 26.07
C GLU A 36 42.95 -0.42 24.66
N THR A 37 44.14 -0.70 24.21
CA THR A 37 44.44 -1.39 22.95
C THR A 37 44.19 -2.87 23.13
N GLU A 38 43.13 -3.38 22.48
CA GLU A 38 42.96 -4.83 22.27
C GLU A 38 42.77 -5.14 20.78
N GLN A 39 43.53 -6.15 20.34
CA GLN A 39 43.67 -6.59 18.96
C GLN A 39 42.32 -6.95 18.34
N ALA A 40 41.96 -6.24 17.28
CA ALA A 40 40.83 -6.61 16.41
C ALA A 40 41.09 -7.97 15.76
N LYS A 41 40.51 -9.02 16.31
CA LYS A 41 40.30 -10.29 15.58
C LYS A 41 39.37 -10.03 14.42
N SER A 42 39.87 -10.23 13.21
CA SER A 42 39.09 -10.27 11.96
C SER A 42 37.85 -11.18 12.14
N ALA A 43 36.71 -10.57 12.35
CA ALA A 43 35.44 -11.29 12.26
C ALA A 43 35.18 -11.58 10.78
N THR A 44 35.24 -12.84 10.40
CA THR A 44 34.79 -13.33 9.10
C THR A 44 33.32 -12.85 8.91
N PRO A 45 32.98 -12.24 7.77
CA PRO A 45 31.59 -11.85 7.52
C PRO A 45 30.72 -13.09 7.62
N GLN A 46 29.79 -13.11 8.56
CA GLN A 46 28.78 -14.16 8.65
C GLN A 46 27.98 -14.10 7.35
N PRO A 47 27.77 -15.24 6.64
CA PRO A 47 26.99 -15.23 5.41
C PRO A 47 25.61 -14.65 5.73
N ALA A 48 25.22 -13.62 4.98
CA ALA A 48 23.90 -13.02 5.10
C ALA A 48 22.84 -14.12 5.03
N SER A 49 21.93 -14.15 5.99
CA SER A 49 20.81 -15.09 5.96
C SER A 49 20.11 -14.98 4.61
N PRO A 50 19.76 -16.11 3.96
CA PRO A 50 19.12 -16.07 2.65
C PRO A 50 17.85 -15.21 2.75
N GLN A 51 17.70 -14.26 1.81
CA GLN A 51 16.51 -13.42 1.77
C GLN A 51 15.26 -14.28 1.53
N PRO A 52 14.12 -13.91 2.15
CA PRO A 52 12.87 -14.62 1.92
C PRO A 52 12.47 -14.60 0.44
N SER A 53 11.77 -15.64 0.00
CA SER A 53 11.17 -15.67 -1.34
C SER A 53 9.83 -14.93 -1.35
N GLU A 54 9.48 -14.30 -2.48
CA GLU A 54 8.19 -13.65 -2.65
C GLU A 54 7.03 -14.59 -2.33
N GLY A 55 6.07 -14.10 -1.53
CA GLY A 55 4.92 -14.87 -1.07
C GLY A 55 5.23 -15.89 0.04
N GLU A 56 6.41 -15.88 0.64
CA GLU A 56 6.73 -16.66 1.85
C GLU A 56 5.98 -16.08 3.06
N PHE A 57 5.41 -16.98 3.89
CA PHE A 57 4.66 -16.56 5.08
C PHE A 57 5.51 -16.66 6.35
N PHE A 58 5.20 -15.77 7.29
CA PHE A 58 5.84 -15.69 8.60
C PHE A 58 4.79 -15.48 9.69
N ASN A 59 4.97 -16.15 10.81
CA ASN A 59 4.17 -15.94 12.02
C ASN A 59 4.58 -14.63 12.71
N ALA A 60 3.76 -14.17 13.65
CA ALA A 60 4.02 -13.01 14.48
C ALA A 60 5.38 -13.02 15.23
N ASN A 61 5.94 -14.21 15.48
CA ASN A 61 7.26 -14.37 16.10
C ASN A 61 8.43 -14.38 15.10
N GLY A 62 8.16 -14.15 13.81
CA GLY A 62 9.17 -14.14 12.75
C GLY A 62 9.60 -15.51 12.23
N THR A 63 9.00 -16.60 12.70
CA THR A 63 9.26 -17.94 12.14
C THR A 63 8.48 -18.13 10.84
N LYS A 64 9.08 -18.88 9.89
CA LYS A 64 8.36 -19.26 8.66
C LYS A 64 7.09 -20.01 9.01
N ALA A 65 6.01 -19.67 8.31
CA ALA A 65 4.75 -20.39 8.33
C ALA A 65 4.53 -21.06 6.99
N SER A 66 4.00 -22.27 6.99
CA SER A 66 3.56 -22.91 5.76
C SER A 66 2.19 -22.39 5.34
N LEU A 67 1.82 -22.56 4.06
CA LEU A 67 0.47 -22.25 3.60
C LEU A 67 -0.60 -23.01 4.41
N SER A 68 -0.32 -24.26 4.79
CA SER A 68 -1.24 -25.06 5.63
C SER A 68 -1.44 -24.46 7.02
N ASP A 69 -0.40 -23.85 7.62
CA ASP A 69 -0.55 -23.15 8.91
C ASP A 69 -1.47 -21.93 8.77
N VAL A 70 -1.30 -21.15 7.69
CA VAL A 70 -2.16 -20.00 7.39
C VAL A 70 -3.61 -20.43 7.18
N LEU A 71 -3.84 -21.51 6.41
CA LEU A 71 -5.17 -22.06 6.18
C LEU A 71 -5.83 -22.57 7.47
N ALA A 72 -5.05 -23.18 8.37
CA ALA A 72 -5.56 -23.63 9.69
C ALA A 72 -6.04 -22.44 10.55
N LEU A 73 -5.30 -21.32 10.54
CA LEU A 73 -5.71 -20.08 11.20
C LEU A 73 -6.97 -19.49 10.54
N ALA A 74 -6.99 -19.41 9.22
CA ALA A 74 -8.13 -18.90 8.46
C ALA A 74 -9.41 -19.71 8.71
N LYS A 75 -9.31 -21.04 8.77
CA LYS A 75 -10.45 -21.94 9.06
C LYS A 75 -11.10 -21.69 10.42
N SER A 76 -10.34 -21.16 11.37
CA SER A 76 -10.84 -20.84 12.71
C SER A 76 -11.26 -19.37 12.88
N SER A 77 -11.25 -18.60 11.79
CA SER A 77 -11.52 -17.16 11.80
C SER A 77 -12.85 -16.84 11.13
N ASP A 78 -13.52 -15.81 11.64
CA ASP A 78 -14.77 -15.28 11.09
C ASP A 78 -14.52 -14.21 10.04
N TYR A 79 -13.44 -13.45 10.22
CA TYR A 79 -12.95 -12.45 9.28
C TYR A 79 -11.46 -12.68 9.02
N ILE A 80 -11.08 -12.67 7.74
CA ILE A 80 -9.72 -12.84 7.27
C ILE A 80 -9.37 -11.59 6.47
N LEU A 81 -8.63 -10.67 7.08
CA LEU A 81 -8.23 -9.41 6.45
C LEU A 81 -6.89 -9.60 5.76
N ILE A 82 -6.83 -9.36 4.46
CA ILE A 82 -5.59 -9.49 3.68
C ILE A 82 -5.23 -8.12 3.12
N GLY A 83 -4.20 -7.51 3.72
CA GLY A 83 -3.69 -6.19 3.35
C GLY A 83 -2.93 -6.20 2.03
N GLU A 84 -2.92 -5.05 1.34
CA GLU A 84 -2.16 -4.84 0.11
C GLU A 84 -1.59 -3.43 0.02
N THR A 85 -0.62 -3.24 -0.87
CA THR A 85 -0.24 -1.95 -1.44
C THR A 85 -0.78 -1.90 -2.87
N HIS A 86 -1.74 -1.04 -3.15
CA HIS A 86 -2.59 -1.04 -4.36
C HIS A 86 -1.86 -1.14 -5.71
N ASN A 87 -0.58 -0.83 -5.78
CA ASN A 87 0.23 -0.90 -6.98
C ASN A 87 1.37 -1.93 -6.91
N VAL A 88 1.33 -2.86 -5.96
CA VAL A 88 2.35 -3.91 -5.80
C VAL A 88 1.80 -5.26 -6.27
N THR A 89 2.22 -5.70 -7.44
CA THR A 89 1.77 -6.94 -8.08
C THR A 89 1.92 -8.18 -7.19
N CYS A 90 3.02 -8.27 -6.43
CA CYS A 90 3.27 -9.41 -5.53
C CYS A 90 2.15 -9.56 -4.49
N ASP A 91 1.63 -8.46 -3.93
CA ASP A 91 0.57 -8.50 -2.93
C ASP A 91 -0.70 -9.14 -3.51
N HIS A 92 -1.09 -8.72 -4.72
CA HIS A 92 -2.28 -9.26 -5.40
C HIS A 92 -2.13 -10.73 -5.80
N ILE A 93 -0.91 -11.15 -6.17
CA ILE A 93 -0.62 -12.57 -6.43
C ILE A 93 -0.79 -13.39 -5.16
N VAL A 94 -0.32 -12.89 -4.00
CA VAL A 94 -0.49 -13.58 -2.72
C VAL A 94 -1.97 -13.62 -2.31
N GLN A 95 -2.71 -12.52 -2.49
CA GLN A 95 -4.17 -12.50 -2.26
C GLN A 95 -4.88 -13.54 -3.11
N ALA A 96 -4.59 -13.61 -4.41
CA ALA A 96 -5.17 -14.60 -5.32
C ALA A 96 -4.82 -16.04 -4.92
N LYS A 97 -3.56 -16.29 -4.52
CA LYS A 97 -3.09 -17.60 -4.03
C LYS A 97 -3.84 -18.03 -2.76
N LEU A 98 -4.05 -17.11 -1.81
CA LEU A 98 -4.77 -17.40 -0.58
C LEU A 98 -6.24 -17.69 -0.84
N ILE A 99 -6.91 -16.90 -1.70
CA ILE A 99 -8.31 -17.12 -2.09
C ILE A 99 -8.47 -18.50 -2.73
N ALA A 100 -7.60 -18.87 -3.68
CA ALA A 100 -7.63 -20.19 -4.31
C ALA A 100 -7.42 -21.31 -3.28
N ALA A 101 -6.41 -21.20 -2.43
CA ALA A 101 -6.09 -22.21 -1.42
C ALA A 101 -7.21 -22.39 -0.38
N LEU A 102 -7.86 -21.30 0.03
CA LEU A 102 -9.04 -21.35 0.92
C LEU A 102 -10.20 -22.10 0.24
N ALA A 103 -10.51 -21.79 -1.02
CA ALA A 103 -11.58 -22.45 -1.76
C ALA A 103 -11.29 -23.94 -2.01
N GLU A 104 -10.03 -24.29 -2.31
CA GLU A 104 -9.57 -25.68 -2.48
C GLU A 104 -9.56 -26.50 -1.17
N SER A 105 -9.58 -25.81 -0.02
CA SER A 105 -9.62 -26.45 1.32
C SER A 105 -11.03 -26.66 1.86
N ASP A 106 -12.06 -26.64 1.01
CA ASP A 106 -13.47 -26.77 1.35
C ASP A 106 -13.98 -25.73 2.39
N ILE A 107 -13.30 -24.58 2.48
CA ILE A 107 -13.74 -23.48 3.32
C ILE A 107 -14.69 -22.60 2.50
N ARG A 108 -15.96 -22.58 2.89
CA ARG A 108 -16.93 -21.61 2.31
C ARG A 108 -16.67 -20.23 2.92
N PHE A 109 -16.53 -19.23 2.07
CA PHE A 109 -16.36 -17.82 2.48
C PHE A 109 -16.90 -16.89 1.40
N THR A 110 -17.12 -15.64 1.78
CA THR A 110 -17.39 -14.53 0.85
C THR A 110 -16.15 -13.64 0.74
N VAL A 111 -16.05 -12.83 -0.32
CA VAL A 111 -14.99 -11.83 -0.48
C VAL A 111 -15.61 -10.45 -0.44
N GLY A 112 -15.17 -9.64 0.51
CA GLY A 112 -15.47 -8.21 0.58
C GLY A 112 -14.27 -7.40 0.09
N MET A 113 -14.50 -6.40 -0.77
CA MET A 113 -13.42 -5.60 -1.36
C MET A 113 -13.61 -4.11 -1.10
N GLU A 114 -12.57 -3.47 -0.58
CA GLU A 114 -12.48 -2.00 -0.46
C GLU A 114 -12.64 -1.31 -1.81
N MET A 115 -12.18 -1.96 -2.87
CA MET A 115 -12.16 -1.47 -4.25
C MET A 115 -13.53 -1.15 -4.82
N PHE A 116 -14.59 -1.68 -4.21
CA PHE A 116 -15.96 -1.43 -4.61
C PHE A 116 -16.74 -0.63 -3.58
N SER A 117 -17.34 0.44 -4.05
CA SER A 117 -18.29 1.22 -3.29
C SER A 117 -19.70 0.62 -3.35
N LEU A 118 -20.50 0.89 -2.33
CA LEU A 118 -21.84 0.30 -2.14
C LEU A 118 -22.80 0.55 -3.31
N ASP A 119 -22.62 1.63 -4.05
CA ASP A 119 -23.39 1.90 -5.28
C ASP A 119 -23.08 0.91 -6.42
N LYS A 120 -21.98 0.15 -6.33
CA LYS A 120 -21.61 -0.92 -7.27
C LYS A 120 -22.15 -2.29 -6.85
N GLN A 121 -22.80 -2.41 -5.70
CA GLN A 121 -23.34 -3.70 -5.25
C GLN A 121 -24.30 -4.35 -6.25
N PRO A 122 -25.18 -3.61 -6.96
CA PRO A 122 -26.07 -4.23 -7.98
C PRO A 122 -25.29 -4.94 -9.11
N GLN A 123 -24.14 -4.41 -9.53
CA GLN A 123 -23.27 -5.06 -10.52
C GLN A 123 -22.60 -6.30 -9.94
N LEU A 124 -22.16 -6.24 -8.68
CA LEU A 124 -21.59 -7.41 -8.00
C LEU A 124 -22.64 -8.50 -7.75
N ASP A 125 -23.89 -8.12 -7.48
CA ASP A 125 -25.00 -9.09 -7.40
C ASP A 125 -25.25 -9.80 -8.73
N ALA A 126 -25.09 -9.09 -9.86
CA ALA A 126 -25.15 -9.69 -11.18
C ALA A 126 -23.95 -10.61 -11.48
N VAL A 127 -22.76 -10.31 -10.93
CA VAL A 127 -21.60 -11.20 -10.95
C VAL A 127 -21.90 -12.47 -10.14
N ASN A 128 -22.38 -12.32 -8.92
CA ASN A 128 -22.71 -13.42 -8.01
C ASN A 128 -23.81 -14.34 -8.60
N ALA A 129 -24.72 -13.77 -9.37
CA ALA A 129 -25.76 -14.51 -10.10
C ALA A 129 -25.25 -15.17 -11.41
N GLY A 130 -23.97 -14.96 -11.78
CA GLY A 130 -23.42 -15.47 -13.04
C GLY A 130 -23.91 -14.78 -14.31
N ILE A 131 -24.51 -13.59 -14.18
CA ILE A 131 -25.05 -12.80 -15.31
C ILE A 131 -23.92 -12.06 -16.02
N ILE A 132 -22.96 -11.55 -15.27
CA ILE A 132 -21.76 -10.88 -15.81
C ILE A 132 -20.63 -11.91 -15.88
N SER A 133 -20.08 -12.13 -17.06
CA SER A 133 -18.92 -13.01 -17.27
C SER A 133 -17.62 -12.36 -16.80
N GLN A 134 -16.59 -13.17 -16.54
CA GLN A 134 -15.27 -12.68 -16.17
C GLN A 134 -14.69 -11.70 -17.20
N ALA A 135 -14.88 -11.95 -18.49
CA ALA A 135 -14.37 -11.09 -19.56
C ALA A 135 -15.07 -9.70 -19.57
N GLU A 136 -16.33 -9.65 -19.18
CA GLU A 136 -17.12 -8.40 -19.11
C GLU A 136 -16.93 -7.66 -17.79
N PHE A 137 -16.36 -8.33 -16.77
CA PHE A 137 -16.27 -7.81 -15.41
C PHE A 137 -15.72 -6.38 -15.34
N PRO A 138 -14.51 -6.05 -15.86
CA PRO A 138 -13.92 -4.71 -15.67
C PRO A 138 -14.76 -3.60 -16.30
N GLU A 139 -15.47 -3.89 -17.41
CA GLU A 139 -16.35 -2.93 -18.07
C GLU A 139 -17.66 -2.76 -17.28
N LYS A 140 -18.31 -3.86 -16.90
CA LYS A 140 -19.63 -3.84 -16.26
C LYS A 140 -19.62 -3.26 -14.84
N VAL A 141 -18.52 -3.45 -14.08
CA VAL A 141 -18.33 -2.81 -12.78
C VAL A 141 -17.75 -1.40 -12.90
N ASP A 142 -17.41 -0.95 -14.13
CA ASP A 142 -16.77 0.33 -14.39
C ASP A 142 -15.46 0.51 -13.59
N TRP A 143 -14.62 -0.55 -13.62
CA TRP A 143 -13.39 -0.64 -12.82
C TRP A 143 -12.53 0.62 -12.89
N LYS A 144 -12.36 1.16 -14.09
CA LYS A 144 -11.51 2.34 -14.33
C LYS A 144 -11.92 3.57 -13.50
N ASN A 145 -13.23 3.79 -13.36
CA ASN A 145 -13.75 4.92 -12.59
C ASN A 145 -14.01 4.55 -11.13
N ALA A 146 -14.32 3.27 -10.84
CA ALA A 146 -14.59 2.79 -9.49
C ALA A 146 -13.35 2.79 -8.60
N TRP A 147 -12.17 2.36 -9.13
CA TRP A 147 -10.99 2.17 -8.29
C TRP A 147 -9.78 3.05 -8.66
N GLY A 148 -9.54 3.29 -9.95
CA GLY A 148 -8.41 4.13 -10.41
C GLY A 148 -7.06 3.42 -10.51
N PHE A 149 -6.89 2.20 -9.98
CA PHE A 149 -5.70 1.38 -10.19
C PHE A 149 -5.90 0.41 -11.37
N PRO A 150 -4.82 0.04 -12.10
CA PRO A 150 -4.93 -0.83 -13.27
C PRO A 150 -5.58 -2.18 -12.96
N TYR A 151 -6.62 -2.57 -13.70
CA TYR A 151 -7.31 -3.85 -13.55
C TYR A 151 -6.38 -5.07 -13.61
N PRO A 152 -5.34 -5.13 -14.48
CA PRO A 152 -4.42 -6.28 -14.52
C PRO A 152 -3.73 -6.61 -13.21
N LEU A 153 -3.65 -5.67 -12.25
CA LEU A 153 -3.14 -5.96 -10.92
C LEU A 153 -4.09 -6.88 -10.13
N TYR A 154 -5.39 -6.69 -10.30
CA TYR A 154 -6.47 -7.39 -9.57
C TYR A 154 -7.05 -8.57 -10.34
N GLU A 155 -6.78 -8.66 -11.63
CA GLU A 155 -7.26 -9.74 -12.50
C GLU A 155 -7.00 -11.14 -11.95
N PRO A 156 -5.81 -11.47 -11.37
CA PRO A 156 -5.58 -12.78 -10.76
C PRO A 156 -6.54 -13.10 -9.61
N ILE A 157 -6.98 -12.11 -8.84
CA ILE A 157 -7.95 -12.26 -7.75
C ILE A 157 -9.32 -12.56 -8.33
N ILE A 158 -9.75 -11.76 -9.30
CA ILE A 158 -11.05 -11.91 -9.96
C ILE A 158 -11.16 -13.26 -10.68
N GLU A 159 -10.09 -13.74 -11.32
CA GLU A 159 -10.03 -15.09 -11.89
C GLU A 159 -10.35 -16.17 -10.85
N LYS A 160 -9.80 -16.09 -9.63
CA LYS A 160 -10.06 -17.07 -8.58
C LYS A 160 -11.48 -16.99 -8.05
N ILE A 161 -12.03 -15.77 -7.92
CA ILE A 161 -13.42 -15.54 -7.54
C ILE A 161 -14.37 -16.25 -8.54
N TYR A 162 -14.17 -16.06 -9.84
CA TYR A 162 -14.97 -16.71 -10.86
C TYR A 162 -14.76 -18.23 -10.92
N ALA A 163 -13.51 -18.69 -10.87
CA ALA A 163 -13.17 -20.11 -10.96
C ALA A 163 -13.83 -20.92 -9.84
N HIS A 164 -13.90 -20.36 -8.63
CA HIS A 164 -14.45 -21.04 -7.46
C HIS A 164 -15.88 -20.58 -7.10
N LYS A 165 -16.50 -19.72 -7.92
CA LYS A 165 -17.86 -19.18 -7.72
C LYS A 165 -18.06 -18.56 -6.33
N ILE A 166 -17.10 -17.74 -5.91
CA ILE A 166 -17.10 -17.07 -4.62
C ILE A 166 -17.94 -15.80 -4.73
N GLU A 167 -18.85 -15.56 -3.78
CA GLU A 167 -19.63 -14.33 -3.75
C GLU A 167 -18.75 -13.15 -3.35
N ILE A 168 -18.87 -12.03 -4.11
CA ILE A 168 -18.13 -10.80 -3.95
C ILE A 168 -19.05 -9.66 -3.49
N TYR A 169 -18.56 -8.82 -2.59
CA TYR A 169 -19.34 -7.73 -1.99
C TYR A 169 -18.55 -6.43 -1.94
N ALA A 170 -19.26 -5.32 -2.12
CA ALA A 170 -18.76 -3.98 -1.90
C ALA A 170 -18.67 -3.68 -0.39
N LEU A 171 -17.59 -3.04 0.02
CA LEU A 171 -17.41 -2.65 1.43
C LEU A 171 -17.32 -1.15 1.64
N ASN A 172 -16.91 -0.40 0.63
CA ASN A 172 -16.60 1.02 0.75
C ASN A 172 -17.80 1.91 0.38
N PHE A 173 -17.75 3.17 0.74
CA PHE A 173 -18.68 4.16 0.22
C PHE A 173 -18.06 4.91 -0.98
N PRO A 174 -18.89 5.59 -1.84
CA PRO A 174 -18.40 6.25 -3.03
C PRO A 174 -17.31 7.29 -2.74
N PHE A 175 -16.22 7.22 -3.48
CA PHE A 175 -15.05 8.08 -3.29
C PHE A 175 -15.35 9.58 -3.42
N GLU A 176 -16.31 9.94 -4.27
CA GLU A 176 -16.77 11.33 -4.42
C GLU A 176 -17.32 11.90 -3.12
N ILE A 177 -17.95 11.06 -2.28
CA ILE A 177 -18.45 11.45 -0.96
C ILE A 177 -17.27 11.73 -0.02
N ALA A 178 -16.26 10.86 0.01
CA ALA A 178 -15.04 11.11 0.78
C ALA A 178 -14.37 12.42 0.38
N ARG A 179 -14.27 12.68 -0.94
CA ARG A 179 -13.73 13.92 -1.47
C ARG A 179 -14.56 15.14 -1.04
N LYS A 180 -15.89 15.06 -1.12
CA LYS A 180 -16.78 16.14 -0.71
C LYS A 180 -16.66 16.42 0.79
N ILE A 181 -16.57 15.39 1.64
CA ILE A 181 -16.29 15.56 3.08
C ILE A 181 -14.96 16.29 3.30
N GLY A 182 -13.93 15.95 2.56
CA GLY A 182 -12.63 16.64 2.61
C GLY A 182 -12.74 18.10 2.24
N ASP A 183 -13.50 18.43 1.20
CA ASP A 183 -13.63 19.78 0.66
C ASP A 183 -14.53 20.66 1.53
N VAL A 184 -15.73 20.23 1.88
CA VAL A 184 -16.75 21.08 2.50
C VAL A 184 -17.22 20.60 3.87
N GLY A 185 -17.01 19.33 4.23
CA GLY A 185 -17.45 18.74 5.50
C GLY A 185 -18.63 17.80 5.35
N VAL A 186 -18.89 17.02 6.39
CA VAL A 186 -20.00 16.05 6.42
C VAL A 186 -21.36 16.75 6.50
N GLU A 187 -21.42 17.93 7.06
CA GLU A 187 -22.61 18.76 7.21
C GLU A 187 -23.23 19.18 5.86
N ASP A 188 -22.42 19.30 4.82
CA ASP A 188 -22.84 19.72 3.49
C ASP A 188 -23.22 18.57 2.54
N LEU A 189 -23.29 17.35 3.06
CA LEU A 189 -23.77 16.18 2.31
C LEU A 189 -25.30 16.15 2.22
N THR A 190 -25.82 15.69 1.07
CA THR A 190 -27.25 15.45 0.91
C THR A 190 -27.70 14.19 1.68
N PRO A 191 -29.01 14.00 1.93
CA PRO A 191 -29.52 12.77 2.53
C PRO A 191 -29.15 11.51 1.73
N GLU A 192 -29.14 11.60 0.39
CA GLU A 192 -28.80 10.49 -0.52
C GLU A 192 -27.30 10.14 -0.45
N GLU A 193 -26.43 11.13 -0.18
CA GLU A 193 -25.00 10.88 0.04
C GLU A 193 -24.74 10.28 1.44
N ARG A 194 -25.47 10.76 2.45
CA ARG A 194 -25.32 10.29 3.84
C ARG A 194 -25.71 8.83 4.05
N GLN A 195 -26.62 8.29 3.24
CA GLN A 195 -27.06 6.89 3.34
C GLN A 195 -25.92 5.86 3.16
N TYR A 196 -24.81 6.27 2.50
CA TYR A 196 -23.63 5.42 2.29
C TYR A 196 -22.66 5.43 3.46
N LEU A 197 -22.81 6.36 4.39
CA LEU A 197 -21.87 6.55 5.48
C LEU A 197 -22.33 5.82 6.76
N PRO A 198 -21.38 5.37 7.61
CA PRO A 198 -21.74 4.89 8.93
C PRO A 198 -22.43 6.00 9.71
N GLU A 199 -23.54 5.66 10.38
CA GLU A 199 -24.29 6.62 11.19
C GLU A 199 -23.45 7.14 12.37
N ASN A 200 -22.71 6.26 13.00
CA ASN A 200 -21.87 6.53 14.17
C ASN A 200 -20.43 6.04 13.91
N PRO A 201 -19.59 6.83 13.21
CA PRO A 201 -18.22 6.42 12.94
C PRO A 201 -17.44 6.15 14.25
N ILE A 202 -16.86 4.97 14.36
CA ILE A 202 -16.02 4.59 15.50
C ILE A 202 -14.68 5.33 15.36
N PRO A 203 -14.29 6.19 16.32
CA PRO A 203 -13.04 6.94 16.23
C PRO A 203 -11.81 6.01 16.09
N ALA A 204 -10.76 6.55 15.52
CA ALA A 204 -9.46 5.86 15.47
C ALA A 204 -8.92 5.62 16.89
N MET A 205 -8.16 4.54 17.07
CA MET A 205 -7.34 4.36 18.27
C MET A 205 -6.25 5.43 18.30
N LYS A 206 -5.74 5.71 19.49
CA LYS A 206 -4.66 6.71 19.66
C LYS A 206 -3.43 6.39 18.80
N GLU A 207 -3.04 5.12 18.76
CA GLU A 207 -1.90 4.62 17.98
C GLU A 207 -2.14 4.82 16.47
N GLN A 208 -3.36 4.56 15.99
CA GLN A 208 -3.76 4.83 14.61
C GLN A 208 -3.72 6.33 14.29
N GLU A 209 -4.23 7.18 15.20
CA GLU A 209 -4.18 8.64 15.02
C GLU A 209 -2.74 9.16 14.95
N GLU A 210 -1.83 8.62 15.76
CA GLU A 210 -0.42 8.98 15.74
C GLU A 210 0.24 8.63 14.39
N GLU A 211 -0.09 7.47 13.81
CA GLU A 211 0.43 7.08 12.50
C GLU A 211 -0.19 7.92 11.37
N LEU A 212 -1.50 8.10 11.38
CA LEU A 212 -2.20 8.98 10.43
C LEU A 212 -1.69 10.43 10.51
N ALA A 213 -1.30 10.89 11.70
CA ALA A 213 -0.70 12.20 11.87
C ALA A 213 0.63 12.33 11.12
N LYS A 214 1.50 11.32 11.20
CA LYS A 214 2.78 11.30 10.47
C LYS A 214 2.55 11.36 8.96
N ILE A 215 1.59 10.56 8.45
CA ILE A 215 1.20 10.54 7.04
C ILE A 215 0.72 11.93 6.60
N HIS A 216 -0.21 12.51 7.35
CA HIS A 216 -0.74 13.85 7.07
C HIS A 216 0.37 14.91 7.09
N ASP A 217 1.22 14.92 8.12
CA ASP A 217 2.25 15.95 8.29
C ASP A 217 3.33 15.85 7.19
N HIS A 218 3.67 14.65 6.75
CA HIS A 218 4.55 14.43 5.60
C HIS A 218 3.95 15.00 4.30
N HIS A 219 2.66 14.82 4.07
CA HIS A 219 1.95 15.44 2.93
C HIS A 219 1.99 16.96 2.97
N VAL A 220 1.71 17.51 4.15
CA VAL A 220 1.77 18.96 4.37
C VAL A 220 3.18 19.48 4.05
N GLU A 221 4.21 18.78 4.50
CA GLU A 221 5.60 19.15 4.23
C GLU A 221 5.90 19.14 2.73
N LEU A 222 5.52 18.08 2.01
CA LEU A 222 5.72 18.00 0.57
C LEU A 222 5.01 19.14 -0.19
N MET A 223 3.80 19.51 0.23
CA MET A 223 3.03 20.57 -0.41
C MET A 223 3.51 21.99 -0.08
N THR A 224 4.20 22.17 1.05
CA THR A 224 4.66 23.50 1.51
C THR A 224 6.11 23.80 1.13
N LYS A 225 6.91 22.78 0.82
CA LYS A 225 8.34 22.93 0.43
C LYS A 225 8.57 23.85 -0.77
N ASP A 226 7.61 23.93 -1.70
CA ASP A 226 7.75 24.71 -2.96
C ASP A 226 7.25 26.16 -2.89
N LYS A 227 6.75 26.63 -1.74
CA LYS A 227 6.18 27.97 -1.66
C LYS A 227 7.21 29.01 -1.18
N LYS A 228 7.77 29.74 -2.13
CA LYS A 228 8.71 30.87 -1.89
C LYS A 228 8.09 32.07 -1.11
N ASN A 229 6.79 32.02 -0.76
CA ASN A 229 6.09 33.09 -0.06
C ASN A 229 5.69 32.66 1.37
N PRO A 230 6.32 33.23 2.44
CA PRO A 230 6.03 32.88 3.83
C PRO A 230 4.58 33.04 4.27
N LYS A 231 3.88 34.08 3.75
CA LYS A 231 2.46 34.31 4.06
C LYS A 231 1.56 33.23 3.43
N ALA A 232 1.88 32.79 2.22
CA ALA A 232 1.15 31.71 1.57
C ALA A 232 1.38 30.36 2.29
N ALA A 233 2.57 30.13 2.83
CA ALA A 233 2.87 28.95 3.64
C ALA A 233 2.09 28.96 4.97
N GLU A 234 1.96 30.10 5.65
CA GLU A 234 1.22 30.20 6.90
C GLU A 234 -0.31 30.02 6.70
N VAL A 235 -0.87 30.60 5.63
CA VAL A 235 -2.28 30.38 5.25
C VAL A 235 -2.50 28.89 4.90
N ALA A 236 -1.58 28.30 4.17
CA ALA A 236 -1.64 26.87 3.88
C ALA A 236 -1.60 26.03 5.17
N LYS A 237 -0.73 26.35 6.13
CA LYS A 237 -0.59 25.62 7.40
C LYS A 237 -1.87 25.69 8.24
N LYS A 238 -2.53 26.85 8.32
CA LYS A 238 -3.83 27.00 9.02
C LYS A 238 -4.95 26.24 8.32
N SER A 239 -5.01 26.29 7.01
CA SER A 239 -5.95 25.49 6.21
C SER A 239 -5.74 23.98 6.43
N LEU A 240 -4.50 23.53 6.49
CA LEU A 240 -4.12 22.13 6.67
C LEU A 240 -4.46 21.57 8.07
N ALA A 241 -4.44 22.37 9.13
CA ALA A 241 -4.91 21.94 10.45
C ALA A 241 -6.41 21.61 10.46
N HIS A 242 -7.22 22.32 9.67
CA HIS A 242 -8.63 22.00 9.48
C HIS A 242 -8.82 20.70 8.66
N TYR A 243 -7.97 20.50 7.64
CA TYR A 243 -7.90 19.28 6.85
C TYR A 243 -7.56 18.05 7.68
N ARG A 244 -6.68 18.16 8.67
CA ARG A 244 -6.27 17.04 9.53
C ARG A 244 -7.47 16.39 10.23
N LYS A 245 -8.40 17.19 10.76
CA LYS A 245 -9.62 16.66 11.40
C LYS A 245 -10.50 15.93 10.41
N ARG A 246 -10.71 16.50 9.22
CA ARG A 246 -11.50 15.85 8.16
C ARG A 246 -10.83 14.58 7.63
N PHE A 247 -9.51 14.59 7.48
CA PHE A 247 -8.74 13.42 7.10
C PHE A 247 -8.93 12.26 8.10
N PHE A 248 -8.80 12.52 9.41
CA PHE A 248 -9.02 11.50 10.44
C PHE A 248 -10.47 11.01 10.48
N LEU A 249 -11.42 11.92 10.28
CA LEU A 249 -12.84 11.56 10.20
C LEU A 249 -13.11 10.62 9.02
N ILE A 250 -12.58 10.93 7.84
CA ILE A 250 -12.75 10.11 6.63
C ILE A 250 -12.13 8.72 6.84
N GLN A 251 -10.92 8.64 7.43
CA GLN A 251 -10.30 7.34 7.74
C GLN A 251 -11.17 6.52 8.72
N SER A 252 -11.69 7.16 9.76
CA SER A 252 -12.60 6.50 10.70
C SER A 252 -13.91 6.06 10.05
N MET A 253 -14.45 6.84 9.11
CA MET A 253 -15.64 6.49 8.33
C MET A 253 -15.37 5.30 7.41
N TRP A 254 -14.23 5.26 6.72
CA TRP A 254 -13.85 4.12 5.87
C TRP A 254 -13.75 2.83 6.67
N ASP A 255 -12.95 2.84 7.75
CA ASP A 255 -12.76 1.66 8.57
C ASP A 255 -14.07 1.19 9.21
N THR A 256 -14.92 2.13 9.67
CA THR A 256 -16.21 1.79 10.29
C THR A 256 -17.19 1.26 9.24
N GLY A 257 -17.32 1.94 8.11
CA GLY A 257 -18.22 1.52 7.04
C GLY A 257 -17.88 0.14 6.50
N MET A 258 -16.60 -0.13 6.22
CA MET A 258 -16.15 -1.46 5.77
C MET A 258 -16.44 -2.54 6.82
N ALA A 259 -16.23 -2.26 8.10
CA ALA A 259 -16.53 -3.20 9.17
C ALA A 259 -18.05 -3.43 9.34
N GLU A 260 -18.89 -2.39 9.26
CA GLU A 260 -20.37 -2.51 9.32
C GLU A 260 -20.89 -3.37 8.17
N GLN A 261 -20.40 -3.15 6.94
CA GLN A 261 -20.77 -3.95 5.78
C GLN A 261 -20.33 -5.41 5.94
N ALA A 262 -19.09 -5.65 6.40
CA ALA A 262 -18.59 -6.99 6.65
C ALA A 262 -19.45 -7.74 7.68
N VAL A 263 -19.83 -7.08 8.77
CA VAL A 263 -20.73 -7.64 9.81
C VAL A 263 -22.12 -7.94 9.25
N ALA A 264 -22.70 -7.02 8.48
CA ALA A 264 -24.02 -7.19 7.86
C ALA A 264 -24.05 -8.38 6.90
N ILE A 265 -23.02 -8.51 6.04
CA ILE A 265 -22.90 -9.60 5.07
C ILE A 265 -22.70 -10.94 5.78
N ARG A 266 -21.77 -10.99 6.78
CA ARG A 266 -21.54 -12.21 7.56
C ARG A 266 -22.82 -12.68 8.29
N LYS A 267 -23.57 -11.76 8.92
CA LYS A 267 -24.85 -12.09 9.54
C LYS A 267 -25.88 -12.62 8.55
N LYS A 268 -25.91 -12.08 7.34
CA LYS A 268 -26.83 -12.52 6.27
C LYS A 268 -26.45 -13.89 5.71
N THR A 269 -25.17 -14.14 5.48
CA THR A 269 -24.67 -15.35 4.81
C THR A 269 -24.37 -16.48 5.80
N ASN A 270 -24.06 -16.14 7.05
CA ASN A 270 -23.59 -17.06 8.10
C ASN A 270 -22.33 -17.85 7.71
N ILE A 271 -21.44 -17.24 6.91
CA ILE A 271 -20.16 -17.81 6.51
C ILE A 271 -19.04 -16.77 6.73
N PRO A 272 -17.78 -17.20 6.93
CA PRO A 272 -16.63 -16.30 7.05
C PRO A 272 -16.47 -15.37 5.87
N MET A 273 -15.82 -14.22 6.11
CA MET A 273 -15.51 -13.26 5.06
C MET A 273 -14.00 -13.02 4.95
N VAL A 274 -13.50 -13.11 3.72
CA VAL A 274 -12.18 -12.58 3.35
C VAL A 274 -12.36 -11.12 2.97
N ILE A 275 -11.60 -10.23 3.57
CA ILE A 275 -11.64 -8.78 3.31
C ILE A 275 -10.32 -8.38 2.64
N LEU A 276 -10.40 -7.86 1.43
CA LEU A 276 -9.26 -7.31 0.68
C LEU A 276 -9.27 -5.80 0.80
N SER A 277 -8.19 -5.24 1.34
CA SER A 277 -8.11 -3.82 1.63
C SER A 277 -6.65 -3.34 1.65
N GLY A 278 -6.44 -2.04 1.47
CA GLY A 278 -5.13 -1.43 1.64
C GLY A 278 -4.55 -1.71 3.02
N THR A 279 -3.24 -1.94 3.08
CA THR A 279 -2.52 -2.28 4.33
C THR A 279 -2.80 -1.29 5.45
N GLY A 280 -3.00 -0.01 5.16
CA GLY A 280 -3.33 1.00 6.17
C GLY A 280 -4.62 0.75 6.96
N HIS A 281 -5.55 -0.04 6.40
CA HIS A 281 -6.80 -0.45 7.05
C HIS A 281 -6.68 -1.78 7.82
N VAL A 282 -5.58 -2.53 7.61
CA VAL A 282 -5.37 -3.89 8.15
C VAL A 282 -4.23 -3.94 9.16
N GLU A 283 -3.10 -3.28 8.85
CA GLU A 283 -1.85 -3.32 9.63
C GLU A 283 -2.13 -2.94 11.11
N HIS A 284 -1.46 -3.64 12.01
CA HIS A 284 -1.61 -3.47 13.47
C HIS A 284 -3.01 -3.75 14.04
N GLY A 285 -4.00 -4.06 13.23
CA GLY A 285 -5.37 -4.26 13.67
C GLY A 285 -6.10 -2.98 14.11
N TRP A 286 -5.52 -1.81 13.86
CA TRP A 286 -6.09 -0.52 14.29
C TRP A 286 -7.24 -0.02 13.42
N GLY A 287 -7.28 -0.45 12.16
CA GLY A 287 -8.31 -0.08 11.18
C GLY A 287 -9.59 -0.91 11.33
N ILE A 288 -9.91 -1.70 10.30
CA ILE A 288 -11.14 -2.51 10.22
C ILE A 288 -11.26 -3.48 11.40
N ALA A 289 -10.16 -4.15 11.80
CA ALA A 289 -10.21 -5.15 12.88
C ALA A 289 -10.62 -4.54 14.23
N TYR A 290 -10.15 -3.34 14.56
CA TYR A 290 -10.61 -2.64 15.75
C TYR A 290 -12.11 -2.35 15.71
N ARG A 291 -12.65 -1.93 14.56
CA ARG A 291 -14.08 -1.68 14.39
C ARG A 291 -14.88 -2.97 14.49
N LEU A 292 -14.38 -4.06 13.89
CA LEU A 292 -14.98 -5.40 14.05
C LEU A 292 -15.04 -5.83 15.52
N SER A 293 -14.00 -5.57 16.32
CA SER A 293 -14.01 -5.90 17.75
C SER A 293 -15.09 -5.15 18.56
N LYS A 294 -15.62 -4.04 18.02
CA LYS A 294 -16.74 -3.28 18.63
C LYS A 294 -18.10 -3.72 18.11
N LEU A 295 -18.18 -4.09 16.83
CA LEU A 295 -19.42 -4.39 16.12
C LEU A 295 -19.81 -5.88 16.19
N ASP A 296 -18.80 -6.76 16.31
CA ASP A 296 -18.94 -8.22 16.39
C ASP A 296 -17.88 -8.79 17.36
N PRO A 297 -18.01 -8.52 18.68
CA PRO A 297 -16.93 -8.76 19.66
C PRO A 297 -16.56 -10.21 19.88
N GLU A 298 -17.46 -11.16 19.54
CA GLU A 298 -17.20 -12.60 19.65
C GLU A 298 -16.49 -13.17 18.42
N ALA A 299 -16.40 -12.38 17.33
CA ALA A 299 -15.80 -12.85 16.08
C ALA A 299 -14.26 -12.90 16.18
N LYS A 300 -13.71 -13.93 15.56
CA LYS A 300 -12.26 -14.11 15.42
C LYS A 300 -11.77 -13.48 14.14
N VAL A 301 -10.76 -12.61 14.27
CA VAL A 301 -10.16 -11.88 13.17
C VAL A 301 -8.72 -12.37 12.95
N LEU A 302 -8.41 -12.76 11.71
CA LEU A 302 -7.06 -13.05 11.24
C LEU A 302 -6.57 -11.91 10.37
N LEU A 303 -5.38 -11.39 10.65
CA LEU A 303 -4.72 -10.36 9.85
C LEU A 303 -3.57 -10.98 9.07
N ILE A 304 -3.55 -10.74 7.76
CA ILE A 304 -2.49 -11.19 6.85
C ILE A 304 -1.99 -9.95 6.12
N VAL A 305 -0.75 -9.53 6.42
CA VAL A 305 -0.21 -8.26 5.93
C VAL A 305 1.11 -8.44 5.18
N PRO A 306 1.39 -7.61 4.17
CA PRO A 306 2.66 -7.68 3.48
C PRO A 306 3.81 -7.21 4.36
N TRP A 307 4.89 -7.99 4.38
CA TRP A 307 6.16 -7.62 4.98
C TRP A 307 7.14 -7.12 3.92
N ARG A 308 7.91 -6.07 4.27
CA ARG A 308 8.88 -5.41 3.40
C ARG A 308 10.29 -5.50 4.00
N ASP A 309 11.31 -5.63 3.18
CA ASP A 309 12.72 -5.84 3.56
C ASP A 309 13.27 -4.87 4.60
N THR A 310 12.77 -3.65 4.59
CA THR A 310 13.31 -2.56 5.39
C THR A 310 12.75 -2.49 6.80
N LYS A 311 11.77 -3.34 7.14
CA LYS A 311 11.12 -3.32 8.45
C LYS A 311 11.35 -4.67 9.15
N PRO A 312 11.66 -4.66 10.45
CA PRO A 312 11.60 -5.88 11.23
C PRO A 312 10.19 -6.46 11.16
N LEU A 313 10.07 -7.79 11.18
CA LEU A 313 8.79 -8.45 11.34
C LEU A 313 8.10 -7.93 12.60
N VAL A 314 6.86 -7.48 12.45
CA VAL A 314 6.07 -6.99 13.59
C VAL A 314 5.52 -8.18 14.33
N ALA A 315 6.00 -8.39 15.56
CA ALA A 315 5.57 -9.48 16.42
C ALA A 315 4.22 -9.16 17.09
N GLU A 316 3.17 -8.93 16.29
CA GLU A 316 1.83 -8.70 16.82
C GLU A 316 1.02 -9.99 16.85
N LYS A 317 0.42 -10.27 18.02
CA LYS A 317 -0.35 -11.47 18.26
C LYS A 317 -1.55 -11.55 17.31
N GLY A 318 -1.67 -12.65 16.55
CA GLY A 318 -2.76 -12.85 15.59
C GLY A 318 -2.48 -12.37 14.17
N HIS A 319 -1.24 -11.97 13.87
CA HIS A 319 -0.82 -11.58 12.53
C HIS A 319 -0.03 -12.70 11.84
N VAL A 320 -0.31 -12.87 10.57
CA VAL A 320 0.55 -13.54 9.61
C VAL A 320 1.12 -12.48 8.67
N GLN A 321 2.38 -12.58 8.35
CA GLN A 321 3.01 -11.70 7.37
C GLN A 321 3.43 -12.50 6.15
N PHE A 322 3.35 -11.91 4.97
CA PHE A 322 3.89 -12.49 3.75
C PHE A 322 4.94 -11.55 3.14
N TYR A 323 6.04 -12.15 2.71
CA TYR A 323 7.12 -11.36 2.12
C TYR A 323 6.78 -10.94 0.70
N CYS A 324 6.71 -9.64 0.47
CA CYS A 324 6.62 -9.04 -0.85
C CYS A 324 7.48 -7.77 -0.88
N PRO A 325 8.58 -7.75 -1.61
CA PRO A 325 9.42 -6.55 -1.70
C PRO A 325 8.66 -5.41 -2.39
N LEU A 326 8.94 -4.18 -2.01
CA LEU A 326 8.42 -3.03 -2.74
C LEU A 326 9.07 -2.95 -4.11
N THR A 327 8.38 -3.44 -5.12
CA THR A 327 8.80 -3.31 -6.51
C THR A 327 8.08 -2.13 -7.15
N LYS A 328 8.82 -1.29 -7.86
CA LYS A 328 8.29 -0.14 -8.59
C LYS A 328 8.65 -0.26 -10.05
N GLN A 329 7.65 -0.34 -10.91
CA GLN A 329 7.87 -0.26 -12.34
C GLN A 329 8.17 1.19 -12.73
N SER A 330 9.32 1.40 -13.35
CA SER A 330 9.73 2.71 -13.85
C SER A 330 9.27 2.90 -15.30
N ARG A 331 8.87 4.12 -15.67
CA ARG A 331 8.65 4.50 -17.08
C ARG A 331 9.91 4.36 -17.94
N LEU A 332 11.06 4.18 -17.32
CA LEU A 332 12.34 3.95 -17.98
C LEU A 332 12.53 2.49 -18.43
N GLY A 333 11.63 1.59 -18.01
CA GLY A 333 11.57 0.19 -18.40
C GLY A 333 12.26 -0.78 -17.44
N PHE A 334 12.50 -0.39 -16.20
CA PHE A 334 12.94 -1.33 -15.17
C PHE A 334 11.97 -1.43 -13.99
N THR A 335 11.87 -2.63 -13.44
CA THR A 335 11.23 -2.88 -12.15
C THR A 335 12.31 -2.88 -11.08
N LEU A 336 12.15 -2.04 -10.07
CA LEU A 336 13.11 -1.82 -8.99
C LEU A 336 12.60 -2.38 -7.68
N ARG A 337 13.51 -2.99 -6.91
CA ARG A 337 13.35 -3.23 -5.48
C ARG A 337 14.13 -2.17 -4.72
N MET A 338 13.44 -1.39 -3.89
CA MET A 338 14.08 -0.40 -3.02
C MET A 338 14.74 -1.10 -1.83
N GLU A 339 15.97 -0.71 -1.52
CA GLU A 339 16.77 -1.20 -0.41
C GLU A 339 17.24 0.00 0.44
N SER A 340 17.81 -0.26 1.62
CA SER A 340 18.27 0.82 2.52
C SER A 340 19.41 1.67 1.95
N ASP A 341 20.13 1.14 0.96
CA ASP A 341 21.34 1.73 0.36
C ASP A 341 21.27 1.79 -1.18
N GLY A 342 20.06 1.83 -1.75
CA GLY A 342 19.86 1.95 -3.19
C GLY A 342 18.62 1.25 -3.73
N ALA A 343 18.64 0.93 -5.01
CA ALA A 343 17.56 0.21 -5.69
C ALA A 343 18.13 -0.86 -6.63
N THR A 344 17.71 -2.12 -6.46
CA THR A 344 18.16 -3.24 -7.32
C THR A 344 17.18 -3.45 -8.48
N ILE A 345 17.70 -3.61 -9.68
CA ILE A 345 16.91 -3.91 -10.89
C ILE A 345 16.52 -5.39 -10.87
N LEU A 346 15.21 -5.67 -10.72
CA LEU A 346 14.65 -7.02 -10.72
C LEU A 346 14.22 -7.48 -12.11
N LYS A 347 13.74 -6.55 -12.93
CA LYS A 347 13.28 -6.82 -14.30
C LYS A 347 13.65 -5.63 -15.19
N LEU A 348 14.01 -5.92 -16.42
CA LEU A 348 14.30 -4.94 -17.45
C LEU A 348 13.45 -5.26 -18.67
N GLU A 349 12.70 -4.28 -19.16
CA GLU A 349 11.88 -4.44 -20.36
C GLU A 349 12.77 -4.36 -21.62
N ASP A 350 12.63 -5.34 -22.48
CA ASP A 350 13.33 -5.39 -23.76
C ASP A 350 13.04 -4.12 -24.58
N SER A 351 14.06 -3.58 -25.24
CA SER A 351 13.98 -2.35 -26.03
C SER A 351 13.65 -1.04 -25.26
N SER A 352 13.50 -1.09 -23.94
CA SER A 352 13.29 0.11 -23.12
C SER A 352 14.47 1.08 -23.18
N VAL A 353 14.28 2.31 -22.67
CA VAL A 353 15.35 3.31 -22.58
C VAL A 353 16.48 2.81 -21.68
N ALA A 354 16.13 2.18 -20.54
CA ALA A 354 17.11 1.60 -19.64
C ALA A 354 17.89 0.44 -20.27
N TYR A 355 17.20 -0.45 -21.01
CA TYR A 355 17.85 -1.54 -21.73
C TYR A 355 18.88 -1.00 -22.74
N LYS A 356 18.48 -0.01 -23.54
CA LYS A 356 19.36 0.64 -24.54
C LYS A 356 20.53 1.40 -23.91
N ALA A 357 20.37 1.90 -22.68
CA ALA A 357 21.43 2.56 -21.93
C ALA A 357 22.45 1.57 -21.33
N GLY A 358 22.18 0.26 -21.37
CA GLY A 358 23.11 -0.77 -20.92
C GLY A 358 22.94 -1.19 -19.46
N PHE A 359 21.77 -0.97 -18.86
CA PHE A 359 21.42 -1.57 -17.60
C PHE A 359 21.19 -3.08 -17.72
N HIS A 360 21.44 -3.82 -16.64
CA HIS A 360 21.19 -5.25 -16.54
C HIS A 360 20.36 -5.58 -15.28
N VAL A 361 19.64 -6.68 -15.34
CA VAL A 361 19.01 -7.26 -14.14
C VAL A 361 20.12 -7.61 -13.13
N GLY A 362 19.90 -7.23 -11.87
CA GLY A 362 20.86 -7.37 -10.78
C GLY A 362 21.74 -6.15 -10.54
N ASP A 363 21.71 -5.13 -11.41
CA ASP A 363 22.38 -3.86 -11.13
C ASP A 363 21.74 -3.19 -9.92
N LYS A 364 22.57 -2.66 -9.01
CA LYS A 364 22.10 -1.88 -7.87
C LYS A 364 22.40 -0.41 -8.11
N ILE A 365 21.36 0.38 -8.28
CA ILE A 365 21.45 1.83 -8.44
C ILE A 365 21.66 2.46 -7.07
N ILE A 366 22.81 3.08 -6.85
CA ILE A 366 23.14 3.72 -5.57
C ILE A 366 23.05 5.25 -5.63
N LYS A 367 23.28 5.84 -6.84
CA LYS A 367 23.09 7.29 -7.06
C LYS A 367 22.46 7.59 -8.39
N VAL A 368 21.79 8.74 -8.48
CA VAL A 368 21.29 9.31 -9.72
C VAL A 368 21.45 10.83 -9.71
N GLY A 369 22.09 11.40 -10.73
CA GLY A 369 22.37 12.84 -10.79
C GLY A 369 23.16 13.34 -9.59
N GLY A 370 24.03 12.50 -9.01
CA GLY A 370 24.86 12.78 -7.83
C GLY A 370 24.12 12.65 -6.49
N MET A 371 22.81 12.33 -6.47
CA MET A 371 22.02 12.14 -5.26
C MET A 371 21.97 10.65 -4.90
N ASP A 372 22.11 10.32 -3.62
CA ASP A 372 21.95 8.95 -3.14
C ASP A 372 20.50 8.48 -3.34
N VAL A 373 20.32 7.24 -3.78
CA VAL A 373 18.99 6.67 -4.06
C VAL A 373 18.42 6.07 -2.78
N ASP A 374 17.65 6.87 -2.07
CA ASP A 374 16.94 6.51 -0.83
C ASP A 374 15.44 6.24 -1.06
N SER A 375 14.91 6.66 -2.20
CA SER A 375 13.50 6.53 -2.54
C SER A 375 13.27 6.66 -4.05
N MET A 376 12.10 6.21 -4.52
CA MET A 376 11.64 6.46 -5.90
C MET A 376 11.51 7.95 -6.22
N MET A 377 11.25 8.78 -5.20
CA MET A 377 11.18 10.22 -5.36
C MET A 377 12.54 10.83 -5.76
N THR A 378 13.65 10.24 -5.29
CA THR A 378 15.00 10.67 -5.69
C THR A 378 15.22 10.41 -7.19
N LEU A 379 14.81 9.24 -7.71
CA LEU A 379 14.86 8.94 -9.15
C LEU A 379 13.98 9.91 -9.95
N HIS A 380 12.77 10.19 -9.47
CA HIS A 380 11.87 11.14 -10.12
C HIS A 380 12.45 12.56 -10.16
N ARG A 381 12.97 13.05 -9.02
CA ARG A 381 13.60 14.39 -8.95
C ARG A 381 14.79 14.52 -9.88
N ALA A 382 15.62 13.46 -9.98
CA ALA A 382 16.74 13.44 -10.90
C ALA A 382 16.28 13.54 -12.37
N GLY A 383 15.22 12.79 -12.73
CA GLY A 383 14.63 12.85 -14.07
C GLY A 383 14.07 14.24 -14.42
N VAL A 384 13.31 14.85 -13.49
CA VAL A 384 12.77 16.21 -13.68
C VAL A 384 13.89 17.24 -13.79
N LYS A 385 14.96 17.12 -13.00
CA LYS A 385 16.12 18.02 -13.07
C LYS A 385 16.83 17.88 -14.41
N ALA A 386 17.16 16.67 -14.82
CA ALA A 386 17.85 16.39 -16.07
C ALA A 386 17.04 16.87 -17.30
N ALA A 387 15.70 16.63 -17.29
CA ALA A 387 14.80 17.15 -18.31
C ALA A 387 14.80 18.68 -18.39
N LYS A 388 14.78 19.36 -17.24
CA LYS A 388 14.82 20.84 -17.18
C LYS A 388 16.15 21.42 -17.66
N GLU A 389 17.26 20.72 -17.40
CA GLU A 389 18.61 21.12 -17.77
C GLU A 389 18.99 20.68 -19.21
N GLY A 390 18.15 19.85 -19.85
CA GLY A 390 18.44 19.27 -21.18
C GLY A 390 19.65 18.33 -21.16
N THR A 391 19.88 17.64 -20.04
CA THR A 391 21.00 16.74 -19.82
C THR A 391 20.52 15.30 -19.65
N ASP A 392 21.42 14.34 -19.86
CA ASP A 392 21.19 12.95 -19.53
C ASP A 392 21.09 12.73 -18.01
N MET A 393 20.36 11.69 -17.61
CA MET A 393 20.41 11.15 -16.25
C MET A 393 21.67 10.30 -16.09
N VAL A 394 22.57 10.69 -15.19
CA VAL A 394 23.77 9.91 -14.86
C VAL A 394 23.49 9.07 -13.61
N PHE A 395 23.63 7.77 -13.74
CA PHE A 395 23.45 6.79 -12.67
C PHE A 395 24.80 6.24 -12.22
N THR A 396 24.96 6.05 -10.92
CA THR A 396 26.03 5.23 -10.36
C THR A 396 25.41 3.91 -9.90
N ILE A 397 25.94 2.80 -10.39
CA ILE A 397 25.45 1.46 -10.09
C ILE A 397 26.55 0.58 -9.50
N ILE A 398 26.15 -0.48 -8.79
CA ILE A 398 27.02 -1.60 -8.43
C ILE A 398 26.66 -2.79 -9.33
N ARG A 399 27.61 -3.26 -10.11
CA ARG A 399 27.51 -4.44 -10.98
C ARG A 399 28.63 -5.41 -10.66
N GLY A 400 28.31 -6.63 -10.22
CA GLY A 400 29.32 -7.62 -9.87
C GLY A 400 30.30 -7.16 -8.77
N GLY A 401 29.84 -6.31 -7.84
CA GLY A 401 30.64 -5.72 -6.75
C GLY A 401 31.52 -4.53 -7.18
N LYS A 402 31.39 -4.06 -8.42
CA LYS A 402 32.14 -2.88 -8.93
C LYS A 402 31.19 -1.73 -9.16
N GLU A 403 31.67 -0.53 -8.86
CA GLU A 403 30.96 0.70 -9.18
C GLU A 403 31.15 1.07 -10.66
N GLU A 404 30.05 1.34 -11.35
CA GLU A 404 30.01 1.75 -12.75
C GLU A 404 29.09 2.97 -12.91
N SER A 405 29.33 3.76 -13.96
CA SER A 405 28.48 4.90 -14.32
C SER A 405 27.75 4.62 -15.63
N ILE A 406 26.44 4.88 -15.65
CA ILE A 406 25.58 4.76 -16.82
C ILE A 406 24.91 6.10 -17.09
N SER A 407 25.02 6.61 -18.32
CA SER A 407 24.28 7.78 -18.79
C SER A 407 23.07 7.34 -19.61
N MET A 408 21.91 7.92 -19.35
CA MET A 408 20.66 7.59 -20.00
C MET A 408 19.88 8.86 -20.36
N PRO A 409 19.41 9.00 -21.63
CA PRO A 409 18.61 10.14 -22.04
C PRO A 409 17.27 10.16 -21.30
N VAL A 410 16.79 11.37 -20.97
CA VAL A 410 15.45 11.54 -20.40
C VAL A 410 14.44 11.40 -21.54
N PRO A 411 13.40 10.54 -21.41
CA PRO A 411 12.35 10.41 -22.42
C PRO A 411 11.61 11.74 -22.64
N GLU A 412 11.34 12.11 -23.91
CA GLU A 412 10.69 13.38 -24.28
C GLU A 412 9.31 13.61 -23.66
N HIS A 413 8.64 12.57 -23.13
CA HIS A 413 7.30 12.67 -22.52
C HIS A 413 7.31 12.93 -21.00
N ALA A 414 8.43 13.33 -20.40
CA ALA A 414 8.51 13.68 -18.98
C ALA A 414 7.82 15.03 -18.63
N HIS A 415 7.28 15.74 -19.61
CA HIS A 415 6.72 17.09 -19.45
C HIS A 415 5.20 17.16 -19.24
N SER A 416 4.46 16.04 -19.21
CA SER A 416 3.00 16.05 -19.06
C SER A 416 2.53 15.19 -17.89
N SER A 417 2.51 15.76 -16.72
CA SER A 417 1.48 15.54 -15.67
C SER A 417 1.72 16.45 -14.47
#